data_1369648ca020d80ce46306a1f510ced4
#
_entry.id   1369648ca020d80ce46306a1f510ced4
#
_cell.length_a   1.000
_cell.length_b   1.000
_cell.length_c   1.000
_cell.angle_alpha   90.00
_cell.angle_beta   90.00
_cell.angle_gamma   90.00
#
_symmetry.space_group_name_H-M   'P 1'
#
loop_
_entity.id
_entity.type
_entity.pdbx_description
1 polymer ?
#
loop_
_entity_poly.entity_id
_entity_poly.type
_entity_poly.pdbx_seq_one_letter_code
_entity_poly.pdbx_strand_id
1 'polypeptide(L)'
;NLAVIDFIDPDQFVEDMRSPDNKYMPVDRYSGSVIVRPDLLEEKGLPIPQSYDDLLADEYRGLIEMPDPTQSSTGYLFLKSLANAWGEEEALAYFDKLDENILQYTGGGSAPVKDAVAGECAIALSLTFKAVDLINEGADLDILFFKEGAPYTPAGLSIIAGHETRQPVIDVVTYFYSDVIDDYLSTYLPEKVKVDQ
;
A
#
# COMPACT_ATOMS: atom_id res chain seq x y z
N ASN A 1 -3.31 14.87 20.51
CA ASN A 1 -2.30 14.18 21.34
C ASN A 1 -2.70 12.71 21.51
N LEU A 2 -1.72 11.81 21.41
CA LEU A 2 -1.87 10.37 21.58
C LEU A 2 -1.22 9.95 22.91
N ALA A 3 -1.81 8.96 23.58
CA ALA A 3 -1.24 8.36 24.78
C ALA A 3 -0.19 7.30 24.42
N VAL A 4 0.72 7.03 25.35
CA VAL A 4 1.60 5.86 25.28
C VAL A 4 0.81 4.61 25.60
N ILE A 5 0.99 3.55 24.84
CA ILE A 5 0.38 2.22 25.06
C ILE A 5 1.48 1.32 25.63
N ASP A 6 1.44 1.05 26.94
CA ASP A 6 2.46 0.31 27.69
C ASP A 6 2.03 -1.11 28.08
N PHE A 7 0.78 -1.47 27.79
CA PHE A 7 0.21 -2.78 28.12
C PHE A 7 0.15 -3.75 26.94
N ILE A 8 0.65 -3.34 25.78
CA ILE A 8 0.86 -4.20 24.60
C ILE A 8 2.36 -4.28 24.35
N ASP A 9 2.90 -5.49 24.24
CA ASP A 9 4.32 -5.71 23.97
C ASP A 9 4.67 -5.29 22.54
N PRO A 10 5.50 -4.25 22.33
CA PRO A 10 5.90 -3.81 20.99
C PRO A 10 6.80 -4.82 20.28
N ASP A 11 7.46 -5.73 20.99
CA ASP A 11 8.40 -6.68 20.41
C ASP A 11 7.72 -7.81 19.63
N GLN A 12 6.40 -7.96 19.77
CA GLN A 12 5.62 -8.87 18.93
C GLN A 12 5.52 -8.41 17.44
N PHE A 13 5.79 -7.14 17.14
CA PHE A 13 5.73 -6.59 15.80
C PHE A 13 7.11 -6.54 15.14
N VAL A 14 7.15 -6.60 13.80
CA VAL A 14 8.40 -6.43 13.06
C VAL A 14 8.96 -5.02 13.26
N GLU A 15 10.28 -4.90 13.26
CA GLU A 15 10.98 -3.69 13.70
C GLU A 15 10.58 -2.44 12.94
N ASP A 16 10.43 -2.55 11.61
CA ASP A 16 10.08 -1.44 10.71
C ASP A 16 8.63 -0.95 10.84
N MET A 17 7.80 -1.69 11.58
CA MET A 17 6.41 -1.30 11.88
C MET A 17 6.24 -0.67 13.26
N ARG A 18 7.21 -0.82 14.15
CA ARG A 18 7.08 -0.37 15.55
C ARG A 18 6.98 1.15 15.68
N SER A 19 6.13 1.58 16.60
CA SER A 19 6.09 2.98 17.02
C SER A 19 7.35 3.33 17.81
N PRO A 20 8.09 4.38 17.46
CA PRO A 20 9.30 4.76 18.17
C PRO A 20 9.02 5.25 19.62
N ASP A 21 7.79 5.64 19.92
CA ASP A 21 7.37 6.18 21.22
C ASP A 21 6.12 5.47 21.79
N ASN A 22 5.77 4.31 21.25
CA ASN A 22 4.63 3.48 21.65
C ASN A 22 3.28 4.22 21.67
N LYS A 23 3.10 5.23 20.82
CA LYS A 23 1.84 5.96 20.70
C LYS A 23 0.87 5.37 19.69
N TYR A 24 1.32 4.40 18.92
CA TYR A 24 0.46 3.50 18.15
C TYR A 24 1.00 2.08 18.25
N MET A 25 0.11 1.11 18.09
CA MET A 25 0.45 -0.30 17.88
C MET A 25 0.09 -0.66 16.44
N PRO A 26 0.99 -1.34 15.70
CA PRO A 26 0.73 -1.71 14.32
C PRO A 26 -0.50 -2.60 14.18
N VAL A 27 -1.28 -2.36 13.14
CA VAL A 27 -2.43 -3.20 12.75
C VAL A 27 -2.19 -3.77 11.37
N ASP A 28 -1.64 -2.95 10.47
CA ASP A 28 -1.61 -3.23 9.04
C ASP A 28 -0.42 -2.51 8.40
N ARG A 29 0.10 -3.11 7.34
CA ARG A 29 1.03 -2.48 6.42
C ARG A 29 0.22 -1.93 5.24
N TYR A 30 -0.16 -0.67 5.31
CA TYR A 30 -0.85 0.00 4.22
C TYR A 30 0.13 0.24 3.07
N SER A 31 0.05 -0.60 2.04
CA SER A 31 1.01 -0.61 0.95
C SER A 31 0.38 -0.35 -0.42
N GLY A 32 1.18 0.19 -1.30
CA GLY A 32 0.92 0.29 -2.72
C GLY A 32 1.81 -0.66 -3.52
N SER A 33 1.32 -1.11 -4.67
CA SER A 33 2.08 -1.92 -5.61
C SER A 33 1.76 -1.55 -7.05
N VAL A 34 2.61 -1.94 -7.96
CA VAL A 34 2.31 -1.93 -9.40
C VAL A 34 1.57 -3.23 -9.71
N ILE A 35 0.41 -3.11 -10.31
CA ILE A 35 -0.49 -4.21 -10.60
C ILE A 35 -0.72 -4.22 -12.10
N VAL A 36 -0.65 -5.38 -12.72
CA VAL A 36 -0.82 -5.49 -14.17
C VAL A 36 -1.89 -6.49 -14.55
N ARG A 37 -2.45 -6.30 -15.73
CA ARG A 37 -3.27 -7.25 -16.50
C ARG A 37 -2.37 -7.92 -17.53
N PRO A 38 -1.85 -9.14 -17.25
CA PRO A 38 -0.92 -9.82 -18.16
C PRO A 38 -1.51 -10.05 -19.55
N ASP A 39 -2.79 -10.41 -19.61
CA ASP A 39 -3.53 -10.65 -20.84
C ASP A 39 -3.62 -9.40 -21.73
N LEU A 40 -3.88 -8.22 -21.14
CA LEU A 40 -3.95 -6.96 -21.90
C LEU A 40 -2.57 -6.52 -22.42
N LEU A 41 -1.52 -6.78 -21.66
CA LEU A 41 -0.14 -6.52 -22.14
C LEU A 41 0.23 -7.48 -23.26
N GLU A 42 -0.09 -8.78 -23.12
CA GLU A 42 0.15 -9.78 -24.17
C GLU A 42 -0.60 -9.46 -25.46
N GLU A 43 -1.88 -9.10 -25.39
CA GLU A 43 -2.68 -8.67 -26.57
C GLU A 43 -2.04 -7.52 -27.33
N LYS A 44 -1.36 -6.60 -26.61
CA LYS A 44 -0.64 -5.48 -27.21
C LYS A 44 0.79 -5.82 -27.63
N GLY A 45 1.26 -7.02 -27.33
CA GLY A 45 2.64 -7.44 -27.57
C GLY A 45 3.67 -6.74 -26.68
N LEU A 46 3.26 -6.30 -25.49
CA LEU A 46 4.08 -5.54 -24.55
C LEU A 46 4.63 -6.46 -23.45
N PRO A 47 5.86 -6.24 -22.99
CA PRO A 47 6.41 -6.97 -21.85
C PRO A 47 5.74 -6.56 -20.54
N ILE A 48 5.85 -7.41 -19.52
CA ILE A 48 5.53 -7.04 -18.14
C ILE A 48 6.70 -6.20 -17.58
N PRO A 49 6.46 -4.97 -17.07
CA PRO A 49 7.52 -4.12 -16.54
C PRO A 49 8.22 -4.76 -15.33
N GLN A 50 9.52 -4.57 -15.19
CA GLN A 50 10.36 -5.16 -14.14
C GLN A 50 10.94 -4.12 -13.17
N SER A 51 10.74 -2.83 -13.45
CA SER A 51 11.23 -1.70 -12.67
C SER A 51 10.33 -0.49 -12.81
N TYR A 52 10.52 0.50 -11.93
CA TYR A 52 9.85 1.80 -12.10
C TYR A 52 10.30 2.50 -13.38
N ASP A 53 11.57 2.34 -13.78
CA ASP A 53 12.08 2.93 -15.02
C ASP A 53 11.40 2.36 -16.25
N ASP A 54 11.04 1.09 -16.27
CA ASP A 54 10.33 0.48 -17.40
C ASP A 54 8.97 1.14 -17.64
N LEU A 55 8.31 1.63 -16.58
CA LEU A 55 7.02 2.33 -16.69
C LEU A 55 7.11 3.64 -17.49
N LEU A 56 8.33 4.16 -17.67
CA LEU A 56 8.59 5.38 -18.44
C LEU A 56 8.70 5.13 -19.96
N ALA A 57 8.69 3.87 -20.41
CA ALA A 57 8.80 3.55 -21.83
C ALA A 57 7.55 4.01 -22.59
N ASP A 58 7.76 4.61 -23.77
CA ASP A 58 6.69 5.15 -24.62
C ASP A 58 5.62 4.11 -24.99
N GLU A 59 5.97 2.83 -24.96
CA GLU A 59 5.06 1.72 -25.27
C GLU A 59 3.92 1.55 -24.25
N TYR A 60 4.07 2.08 -23.02
CA TYR A 60 3.01 2.07 -22.00
C TYR A 60 2.16 3.35 -22.00
N ARG A 61 2.36 4.25 -22.95
CA ARG A 61 1.62 5.52 -23.05
C ARG A 61 0.10 5.29 -23.09
N GLY A 62 -0.59 5.91 -22.11
CA GLY A 62 -2.03 5.79 -21.97
C GLY A 62 -2.51 4.40 -21.49
N LEU A 63 -1.64 3.61 -20.85
CA LEU A 63 -1.98 2.31 -20.29
C LEU A 63 -1.87 2.26 -18.75
N ILE A 64 -1.38 3.32 -18.14
CA ILE A 64 -1.11 3.38 -16.70
C ILE A 64 -2.15 4.25 -16.01
N GLU A 65 -2.73 3.76 -14.95
CA GLU A 65 -3.53 4.56 -14.02
C GLU A 65 -2.89 4.62 -12.64
N MET A 66 -3.01 5.77 -11.97
CA MET A 66 -2.61 5.93 -10.59
C MET A 66 -3.54 6.89 -9.84
N PRO A 67 -3.59 6.80 -8.50
CA PRO A 67 -4.34 7.76 -7.71
C PRO A 67 -3.65 9.13 -7.73
N ASP A 68 -4.45 10.20 -7.84
CA ASP A 68 -3.95 11.58 -7.77
C ASP A 68 -3.28 11.85 -6.40
N PRO A 69 -1.98 12.18 -6.36
CA PRO A 69 -1.27 12.46 -5.11
C PRO A 69 -1.84 13.62 -4.29
N THR A 70 -2.61 14.51 -4.91
CA THR A 70 -3.23 15.67 -4.24
C THR A 70 -4.57 15.34 -3.60
N GLN A 71 -5.20 14.22 -3.99
CA GLN A 71 -6.54 13.84 -3.54
C GLN A 71 -6.55 12.49 -2.81
N SER A 72 -5.56 11.63 -3.06
CA SER A 72 -5.48 10.28 -2.54
C SER A 72 -4.25 10.07 -1.66
N SER A 73 -4.45 9.52 -0.46
CA SER A 73 -3.35 9.08 0.40
C SER A 73 -2.47 8.03 -0.26
N THR A 74 -3.02 7.18 -1.11
CA THR A 74 -2.26 6.17 -1.86
C THR A 74 -1.39 6.83 -2.93
N GLY A 75 -1.91 7.79 -3.69
CA GLY A 75 -1.10 8.56 -4.64
C GLY A 75 0.04 9.31 -3.94
N TYR A 76 -0.26 9.96 -2.82
CA TYR A 76 0.75 10.60 -1.98
C TYR A 76 1.77 9.61 -1.41
N LEU A 77 1.34 8.39 -1.05
CA LEU A 77 2.23 7.34 -0.57
C LEU A 77 3.27 6.95 -1.63
N PHE A 78 2.88 6.76 -2.89
CA PHE A 78 3.81 6.51 -4.00
C PHE A 78 4.82 7.66 -4.14
N LEU A 79 4.33 8.90 -4.25
CA LEU A 79 5.18 10.07 -4.37
C LEU A 79 6.16 10.20 -3.21
N LYS A 80 5.66 10.10 -1.98
CA LYS A 80 6.48 10.28 -0.78
C LYS A 80 7.49 9.16 -0.57
N SER A 81 7.13 7.92 -0.88
CA SER A 81 8.04 6.78 -0.75
C SER A 81 9.20 6.86 -1.74
N LEU A 82 8.94 7.20 -3.01
CA LEU A 82 10.00 7.40 -3.99
C LEU A 82 10.86 8.63 -3.66
N ALA A 83 10.25 9.72 -3.18
CA ALA A 83 11.02 10.89 -2.70
C ALA A 83 11.92 10.55 -1.49
N ASN A 84 11.49 9.65 -0.61
CA ASN A 84 12.32 9.20 0.50
C ASN A 84 13.47 8.28 0.03
N ALA A 85 13.24 7.47 -1.00
CA ALA A 85 14.23 6.50 -1.51
C ALA A 85 15.28 7.15 -2.44
N TRP A 86 14.85 8.03 -3.34
CA TRP A 86 15.71 8.61 -4.40
C TRP A 86 16.09 10.06 -4.14
N GLY A 87 15.36 10.76 -3.29
CA GLY A 87 15.41 12.21 -3.12
C GLY A 87 14.26 12.90 -3.86
N GLU A 88 13.89 14.07 -3.36
CA GLU A 88 12.70 14.80 -3.84
C GLU A 88 12.83 15.21 -5.31
N GLU A 89 13.99 15.74 -5.72
CA GLU A 89 14.24 16.20 -7.09
C GLU A 89 14.13 15.06 -8.10
N GLU A 90 14.74 13.89 -7.80
CA GLU A 90 14.73 12.73 -8.69
C GLU A 90 13.33 12.11 -8.77
N ALA A 91 12.62 12.00 -7.64
CA ALA A 91 11.26 11.48 -7.63
C ALA A 91 10.29 12.38 -8.40
N LEU A 92 10.36 13.69 -8.25
CA LEU A 92 9.53 14.63 -9.02
C LEU A 92 9.82 14.54 -10.52
N ALA A 93 11.10 14.50 -10.90
CA ALA A 93 11.48 14.32 -12.30
C ALA A 93 11.00 12.98 -12.89
N TYR A 94 10.94 11.91 -12.07
CA TYR A 94 10.36 10.64 -12.45
C TYR A 94 8.86 10.77 -12.73
N PHE A 95 8.10 11.38 -11.80
CA PHE A 95 6.66 11.53 -11.97
C PHE A 95 6.29 12.48 -13.12
N ASP A 96 7.10 13.52 -13.39
CA ASP A 96 6.93 14.37 -14.57
C ASP A 96 7.03 13.56 -15.88
N LYS A 97 7.93 12.56 -15.93
CA LYS A 97 8.04 11.67 -17.08
C LYS A 97 6.92 10.63 -17.13
N LEU A 98 6.59 10.05 -15.97
CA LEU A 98 5.51 9.05 -15.87
C LEU A 98 4.16 9.63 -16.31
N ASP A 99 3.94 10.92 -16.08
CA ASP A 99 2.73 11.64 -16.47
C ASP A 99 2.42 11.48 -17.97
N GLU A 100 3.44 11.39 -18.82
CA GLU A 100 3.25 11.16 -20.25
C GLU A 100 2.62 9.80 -20.57
N ASN A 101 2.76 8.81 -19.69
CA ASN A 101 2.23 7.46 -19.86
C ASN A 101 0.92 7.24 -19.08
N ILE A 102 0.54 8.19 -18.21
CA ILE A 102 -0.70 8.10 -17.44
C ILE A 102 -1.92 8.26 -18.36
N LEU A 103 -2.83 7.29 -18.28
CA LEU A 103 -4.15 7.34 -18.91
C LEU A 103 -5.05 8.32 -18.16
N GLN A 104 -5.13 8.16 -16.85
CA GLN A 104 -5.86 9.06 -15.96
C GLN A 104 -5.38 8.98 -14.51
N TYR A 105 -5.63 10.05 -13.77
CA TYR A 105 -5.49 10.10 -12.33
C TYR A 105 -6.83 9.88 -11.66
N THR A 106 -6.88 8.96 -10.67
CA THR A 106 -8.11 8.62 -9.96
C THR A 106 -8.18 9.29 -8.59
N GLY A 107 -9.39 9.56 -8.09
CA GLY A 107 -9.60 10.18 -6.77
C GLY A 107 -9.39 9.22 -5.59
N GLY A 108 -9.29 7.91 -5.82
CA GLY A 108 -9.22 6.90 -4.77
C GLY A 108 -8.16 5.84 -4.99
N GLY A 109 -7.52 5.37 -3.90
CA GLY A 109 -6.40 4.44 -3.96
C GLY A 109 -6.70 3.05 -4.54
N SER A 110 -7.95 2.62 -4.51
CA SER A 110 -8.40 1.33 -5.07
C SER A 110 -9.09 1.45 -6.44
N ALA A 111 -9.20 2.65 -7.00
CA ALA A 111 -9.84 2.82 -8.30
C ALA A 111 -9.00 2.23 -9.42
N PRO A 112 -7.68 2.50 -9.55
CA PRO A 112 -6.91 1.99 -10.67
C PRO A 112 -6.95 0.46 -10.82
N VAL A 113 -6.88 -0.29 -9.71
CA VAL A 113 -6.94 -1.76 -9.80
C VAL A 113 -8.32 -2.27 -10.20
N LYS A 114 -9.41 -1.55 -9.84
CA LYS A 114 -10.76 -1.90 -10.30
C LYS A 114 -10.93 -1.61 -11.79
N ASP A 115 -10.36 -0.52 -12.25
CA ASP A 115 -10.38 -0.10 -13.65
C ASP A 115 -9.53 -1.07 -14.49
N ALA A 116 -8.42 -1.59 -13.94
CA ALA A 116 -7.66 -2.68 -14.55
C ALA A 116 -8.50 -3.96 -14.69
N VAL A 117 -9.24 -4.37 -13.64
CA VAL A 117 -10.16 -5.52 -13.73
C VAL A 117 -11.25 -5.30 -14.79
N ALA A 118 -11.75 -4.07 -14.91
CA ALA A 118 -12.72 -3.70 -15.94
C ALA A 118 -12.12 -3.66 -17.37
N GLY A 119 -10.78 -3.73 -17.50
CA GLY A 119 -10.08 -3.67 -18.78
C GLY A 119 -9.86 -2.24 -19.30
N GLU A 120 -9.99 -1.24 -18.44
CA GLU A 120 -9.82 0.17 -18.80
C GLU A 120 -8.34 0.58 -18.85
N CYS A 121 -7.49 -0.03 -18.03
CA CYS A 121 -6.04 0.13 -18.07
C CYS A 121 -5.32 -1.22 -17.98
N ALA A 122 -4.06 -1.26 -18.43
CA ALA A 122 -3.24 -2.47 -18.36
C ALA A 122 -2.31 -2.49 -17.14
N ILE A 123 -1.99 -1.32 -16.58
CA ILE A 123 -1.08 -1.14 -15.45
C ILE A 123 -1.72 -0.19 -14.45
N ALA A 124 -1.77 -0.58 -13.19
CA ALA A 124 -2.35 0.20 -12.11
C ALA A 124 -1.35 0.37 -10.95
N LEU A 125 -1.04 1.60 -10.58
CA LEU A 125 -0.41 1.89 -9.29
C LEU A 125 -1.54 1.99 -8.26
N SER A 126 -1.67 1.01 -7.36
CA SER A 126 -2.85 0.92 -6.50
C SER A 126 -2.54 0.24 -5.17
N LEU A 127 -3.58 0.02 -4.37
CA LEU A 127 -3.48 -0.64 -3.06
C LEU A 127 -3.25 -2.14 -3.21
N THR A 128 -2.19 -2.65 -2.57
CA THR A 128 -1.82 -4.07 -2.61
C THR A 128 -2.93 -4.97 -2.09
N PHE A 129 -3.50 -4.67 -0.92
CA PHE A 129 -4.56 -5.50 -0.33
C PHE A 129 -5.78 -5.59 -1.24
N LYS A 130 -6.11 -4.50 -1.98
CA LYS A 130 -7.27 -4.53 -2.89
C LYS A 130 -7.02 -5.38 -4.13
N ALA A 131 -5.77 -5.43 -4.60
CA ALA A 131 -5.40 -6.37 -5.66
C ALA A 131 -5.53 -7.82 -5.18
N VAL A 132 -5.06 -8.13 -3.96
CA VAL A 132 -5.19 -9.46 -3.35
C VAL A 132 -6.66 -9.88 -3.24
N ASP A 133 -7.54 -8.98 -2.76
CA ASP A 133 -8.98 -9.26 -2.70
C ASP A 133 -9.54 -9.66 -4.07
N LEU A 134 -9.24 -8.85 -5.10
CA LEU A 134 -9.76 -9.07 -6.45
C LEU A 134 -9.20 -10.37 -7.08
N ILE A 135 -7.92 -10.69 -6.82
CA ILE A 135 -7.32 -11.97 -7.23
C ILE A 135 -8.04 -13.15 -6.55
N ASN A 136 -8.34 -13.05 -5.26
CA ASN A 136 -9.10 -14.06 -4.52
C ASN A 136 -10.55 -14.19 -5.04
N GLU A 137 -11.12 -13.13 -5.60
CA GLU A 137 -12.41 -13.12 -6.28
C GLU A 137 -12.33 -13.69 -7.73
N GLY A 138 -11.12 -13.98 -8.22
CA GLY A 138 -10.88 -14.62 -9.53
C GLY A 138 -10.42 -13.64 -10.63
N ALA A 139 -10.02 -12.43 -10.29
CA ALA A 139 -9.44 -11.50 -11.27
C ALA A 139 -8.06 -11.98 -11.73
N ASP A 140 -7.79 -11.84 -13.05
CA ASP A 140 -6.50 -12.14 -13.65
C ASP A 140 -5.58 -10.91 -13.53
N LEU A 141 -4.87 -10.83 -12.41
CA LEU A 141 -3.97 -9.74 -12.07
C LEU A 141 -2.64 -10.30 -11.54
N ASP A 142 -1.54 -9.64 -11.89
CA ASP A 142 -0.24 -9.86 -11.25
C ASP A 142 0.14 -8.64 -10.41
N ILE A 143 0.65 -8.88 -9.20
CA ILE A 143 1.20 -7.85 -8.32
C ILE A 143 2.72 -7.85 -8.47
N LEU A 144 3.28 -6.73 -8.87
CA LEU A 144 4.71 -6.57 -9.10
C LEU A 144 5.37 -5.86 -7.91
N PHE A 145 6.44 -6.47 -7.41
CA PHE A 145 7.32 -5.86 -6.42
C PHE A 145 8.68 -5.65 -7.08
N PHE A 146 9.01 -4.41 -7.36
CA PHE A 146 10.27 -4.06 -7.99
C PHE A 146 11.41 -4.09 -6.96
N LYS A 147 12.65 -4.24 -7.46
CA LYS A 147 13.85 -4.28 -6.60
C LYS A 147 14.07 -2.96 -5.83
N GLU A 148 13.55 -1.86 -6.33
CA GLU A 148 13.58 -0.54 -5.70
C GLU A 148 12.68 -0.48 -4.45
N GLY A 149 11.82 -1.48 -4.27
CA GLY A 149 10.87 -1.57 -3.17
C GLY A 149 9.44 -1.18 -3.57
N ALA A 150 8.53 -1.41 -2.65
CA ALA A 150 7.12 -1.00 -2.75
C ALA A 150 6.81 0.05 -1.69
N PRO A 151 5.99 1.06 -2.00
CA PRO A 151 5.62 2.07 -1.03
C PRO A 151 4.74 1.49 0.08
N TYR A 152 5.05 1.80 1.35
CA TYR A 152 4.20 1.43 2.47
C TYR A 152 4.25 2.44 3.60
N THR A 153 3.25 2.37 4.47
CA THR A 153 3.23 3.05 5.77
C THR A 153 2.54 2.17 6.81
N PRO A 154 3.02 2.15 8.07
CA PRO A 154 2.29 1.49 9.13
C PRO A 154 0.91 2.13 9.33
N ALA A 155 -0.14 1.32 9.32
CA ALA A 155 -1.43 1.68 9.89
C ALA A 155 -1.49 1.13 11.32
N GLY A 156 -2.04 1.89 12.25
CA GLY A 156 -1.99 1.53 13.64
C GLY A 156 -3.19 2.00 14.44
N LEU A 157 -3.43 1.30 15.55
CA LEU A 157 -4.36 1.69 16.56
C LEU A 157 -3.67 2.61 17.58
N SER A 158 -4.33 3.71 17.94
CA SER A 158 -3.84 4.68 18.92
C SER A 158 -4.90 5.00 19.95
N ILE A 159 -4.47 5.39 21.15
CA ILE A 159 -5.36 5.86 22.22
C ILE A 159 -5.25 7.38 22.33
N ILE A 160 -6.38 8.07 22.36
CA ILE A 160 -6.41 9.52 22.60
C ILE A 160 -5.93 9.78 24.04
N ALA A 161 -4.99 10.72 24.21
CA ALA A 161 -4.45 11.07 25.52
C ALA A 161 -5.54 11.41 26.55
N GLY A 162 -5.40 10.88 27.76
CA GLY A 162 -6.39 10.98 28.84
C GLY A 162 -7.42 9.86 28.88
N HIS A 163 -7.34 8.91 27.96
CA HIS A 163 -8.21 7.71 27.93
C HIS A 163 -7.46 6.41 28.18
N GLU A 164 -6.15 6.44 28.30
CA GLU A 164 -5.25 5.27 28.44
C GLU A 164 -5.47 4.46 29.73
N THR A 165 -6.05 5.09 30.76
CA THR A 165 -6.34 4.44 32.04
C THR A 165 -7.78 3.94 32.17
N ARG A 166 -8.59 4.15 31.13
CA ARG A 166 -9.99 3.69 31.15
C ARG A 166 -10.07 2.20 30.87
N GLN A 167 -10.61 1.45 31.82
CA GLN A 167 -10.68 -0.02 31.70
C GLN A 167 -11.33 -0.51 30.40
N PRO A 168 -12.47 0.04 29.92
CA PRO A 168 -13.05 -0.40 28.67
C PRO A 168 -12.14 -0.15 27.45
N VAL A 169 -11.28 0.88 27.46
CA VAL A 169 -10.31 1.13 26.38
C VAL A 169 -9.21 0.08 26.42
N ILE A 170 -8.68 -0.20 27.61
CA ILE A 170 -7.66 -1.24 27.84
C ILE A 170 -8.20 -2.60 27.38
N ASP A 171 -9.43 -2.96 27.80
CA ASP A 171 -10.05 -4.23 27.46
C ASP A 171 -10.21 -4.42 25.95
N VAL A 172 -10.71 -3.40 25.23
CA VAL A 172 -10.90 -3.46 23.77
C VAL A 172 -9.55 -3.58 23.06
N VAL A 173 -8.55 -2.77 23.43
CA VAL A 173 -7.23 -2.80 22.78
C VAL A 173 -6.53 -4.14 23.07
N THR A 174 -6.60 -4.63 24.31
CA THR A 174 -6.03 -5.93 24.67
C THR A 174 -6.69 -7.06 23.89
N TYR A 175 -8.03 -7.10 23.84
CA TYR A 175 -8.78 -8.10 23.07
C TYR A 175 -8.42 -8.06 21.57
N PHE A 176 -8.29 -6.87 20.99
CA PHE A 176 -7.91 -6.72 19.60
C PHE A 176 -6.53 -7.37 19.33
N TYR A 177 -5.54 -7.11 20.17
CA TYR A 177 -4.17 -7.62 19.96
C TYR A 177 -3.94 -9.05 20.45
N SER A 178 -4.84 -9.62 21.26
CA SER A 178 -4.74 -11.02 21.70
C SER A 178 -5.55 -12.00 20.85
N ASP A 179 -6.74 -11.58 20.37
CA ASP A 179 -7.71 -12.52 19.80
C ASP A 179 -8.09 -12.15 18.34
N VAL A 180 -8.06 -10.87 17.97
CA VAL A 180 -8.60 -10.42 16.68
C VAL A 180 -7.52 -10.25 15.62
N ILE A 181 -6.35 -9.70 16.00
CA ILE A 181 -5.35 -9.28 15.03
C ILE A 181 -4.76 -10.45 14.23
N ASP A 182 -4.54 -11.60 14.85
CA ASP A 182 -3.92 -12.76 14.18
C ASP A 182 -4.86 -13.35 13.13
N ASP A 183 -6.14 -13.43 13.46
CA ASP A 183 -7.17 -13.88 12.51
C ASP A 183 -7.34 -12.87 11.35
N TYR A 184 -7.31 -11.57 11.66
CA TYR A 184 -7.37 -10.50 10.69
C TYR A 184 -6.17 -10.52 9.73
N LEU A 185 -4.94 -10.59 10.26
CA LEU A 185 -3.71 -10.64 9.45
C LEU A 185 -3.65 -11.89 8.57
N SER A 186 -4.03 -13.05 9.10
CA SER A 186 -4.00 -14.30 8.34
C SER A 186 -5.04 -14.35 7.21
N THR A 187 -6.17 -13.64 7.39
CA THR A 187 -7.29 -13.68 6.44
C THR A 187 -7.18 -12.62 5.35
N TYR A 188 -6.73 -11.42 5.69
CA TYR A 188 -6.86 -10.25 4.82
C TYR A 188 -5.54 -9.65 4.37
N LEU A 189 -4.43 -9.95 5.05
CA LEU A 189 -3.16 -9.26 4.81
C LEU A 189 -2.00 -10.24 4.62
N PRO A 190 -1.47 -10.34 3.39
CA PRO A 190 -0.31 -11.19 3.10
C PRO A 190 1.01 -10.61 3.63
N GLU A 191 1.01 -9.34 4.04
CA GLU A 191 2.22 -8.63 4.43
C GLU A 191 2.51 -8.79 5.91
N LYS A 192 3.78 -9.04 6.23
CA LYS A 192 4.23 -9.32 7.58
C LYS A 192 4.15 -8.09 8.48
N VAL A 193 3.41 -8.20 9.57
CA VAL A 193 3.25 -7.19 10.63
C VAL A 193 3.77 -7.71 11.97
N LYS A 194 3.47 -8.96 12.32
CA LYS A 194 3.95 -9.63 13.53
C LYS A 194 5.15 -10.51 13.25
N VAL A 195 6.00 -10.70 14.25
CA VAL A 195 7.22 -11.53 14.14
C VAL A 195 6.88 -12.99 13.85
N ASP A 196 5.80 -13.49 14.44
CA ASP A 196 5.36 -14.88 14.37
C ASP A 196 4.30 -15.15 13.27
N GLN A 197 3.99 -14.15 12.43
CA GLN A 197 3.04 -14.25 11.35
C GLN A 197 3.55 -15.12 10.20
#